data_91bdfe42240322ad78999642f88dbc4b
#
_entry.id   91bdfe42240322ad78999642f88dbc4b
#
_cell.length_a   1.000
_cell.length_b   1.000
_cell.length_c   1.000
_cell.angle_alpha   90.00
_cell.angle_beta   90.00
_cell.angle_gamma   90.00
#
_symmetry.space_group_name_H-M   'P 1'
#
loop_
_entity.id
_entity.type
_entity.pdbx_description
1 polymer ?
#
loop_
_entity_poly.entity_id
_entity_poly.type
_entity_poly.pdbx_seq_one_letter_code
_entity_poly.pdbx_strand_id
1 'polypeptide(L)'
;SLRLAGLRPVAAAALLRIVFDLHELRHHLPTARLSFEPWPGRSPFSVAGAKYVAGENRTPRIPEAIITPLLAWSLRYVNYYAGDILASRAELDRLEAKRNRLVAAEAGLDHTDRRSRQRQRLNTYIAALRRQGRGIPIWTTAHNGTTRTDPQSGKVTPPINYHLIHLHAGIDAQVEPAMHLGLTTGAPDLIAAAVAELGTEIGGMDTAISADPDTGLPWRTRFDAKVLALEEVMLQSAAYVVCAYLSGMRDSEIQAMKRGCLSITRSEDGAILRHRIKSTAYKGKRGGGEETEWVTIAPVAEAIAVLERLSARAGQAR
;
A
#
# COMPACT_ATOMS: atom_id res chain seq x y z
N SER A 1 30.26 35.28 -11.59
CA SER A 1 29.11 36.13 -11.97
C SER A 1 27.97 35.25 -12.44
N LEU A 2 26.85 35.28 -11.73
CA LEU A 2 25.60 34.65 -12.17
C LEU A 2 25.10 35.35 -13.45
N ARG A 3 25.18 34.68 -14.60
CA ARG A 3 24.58 35.17 -15.84
C ARG A 3 23.07 34.97 -15.77
N LEU A 4 22.32 35.99 -15.40
CA LEU A 4 20.86 35.99 -15.39
C LEU A 4 20.26 36.38 -16.76
N ALA A 5 21.12 36.75 -17.73
CA ALA A 5 20.70 37.15 -19.08
C ALA A 5 19.98 35.98 -19.79
N GLY A 6 18.76 36.23 -20.26
CA GLY A 6 17.95 35.27 -20.97
C GLY A 6 17.02 34.40 -20.09
N LEU A 7 17.08 34.53 -18.76
CA LEU A 7 16.17 33.84 -17.89
C LEU A 7 14.83 34.59 -17.73
N ARG A 8 13.74 33.86 -17.59
CA ARG A 8 12.46 34.46 -17.17
C ARG A 8 12.59 35.11 -15.80
N PRO A 9 11.97 36.28 -15.53
CA PRO A 9 12.16 37.00 -14.27
C PRO A 9 11.90 36.15 -13.00
N VAL A 10 10.96 35.23 -13.05
CA VAL A 10 10.66 34.31 -11.93
C VAL A 10 11.81 33.32 -11.68
N ALA A 11 12.43 32.80 -12.77
CA ALA A 11 13.58 31.90 -12.65
C ALA A 11 14.83 32.68 -12.16
N ALA A 12 15.02 33.91 -12.62
CA ALA A 12 16.04 34.79 -12.11
C ALA A 12 15.87 35.10 -10.62
N ALA A 13 14.64 35.37 -10.18
CA ALA A 13 14.31 35.58 -8.76
C ALA A 13 14.64 34.35 -7.89
N ALA A 14 14.38 33.12 -8.38
CA ALA A 14 14.73 31.90 -7.66
C ALA A 14 16.25 31.74 -7.47
N LEU A 15 17.06 32.10 -8.49
CA LEU A 15 18.51 32.07 -8.36
C LEU A 15 19.05 33.20 -7.45
N LEU A 16 18.46 34.40 -7.54
CA LEU A 16 18.79 35.50 -6.63
C LEU A 16 18.48 35.16 -5.19
N ARG A 17 17.42 34.36 -4.93
CA ARG A 17 17.05 33.89 -3.59
C ARG A 17 18.23 33.23 -2.88
N ILE A 18 19.05 32.46 -3.59
CA ILE A 18 20.24 31.80 -3.02
C ILE A 18 21.19 32.82 -2.39
N VAL A 19 21.39 34.00 -3.06
CA VAL A 19 22.27 35.05 -2.55
C VAL A 19 21.69 35.68 -1.28
N PHE A 20 20.37 35.88 -1.24
CA PHE A 20 19.68 36.38 -0.05
C PHE A 20 19.78 35.39 1.10
N ASP A 21 19.55 34.08 0.85
CA ASP A 21 19.63 33.03 1.86
C ASP A 21 21.07 32.91 2.40
N LEU A 22 22.11 33.03 1.57
CA LEU A 22 23.51 33.08 2.01
C LEU A 22 23.78 34.26 2.95
N HIS A 23 23.18 35.42 2.67
CA HIS A 23 23.29 36.56 3.58
C HIS A 23 22.53 36.37 4.89
N GLU A 24 21.30 35.84 4.83
CA GLU A 24 20.51 35.53 6.03
C GLU A 24 21.23 34.52 6.93
N LEU A 25 21.85 33.50 6.32
CA LEU A 25 22.55 32.41 7.03
C LEU A 25 24.02 32.76 7.38
N ARG A 26 24.49 33.99 7.11
CA ARG A 26 25.91 34.41 7.28
C ARG A 26 26.50 34.09 8.66
N HIS A 27 25.66 34.10 9.70
CA HIS A 27 26.12 33.81 11.07
C HIS A 27 26.40 32.32 11.31
N HIS A 28 25.88 31.44 10.43
CA HIS A 28 26.11 30.01 10.45
C HIS A 28 27.23 29.58 9.50
N LEU A 29 27.79 30.51 8.72
CA LEU A 29 28.84 30.23 7.73
C LEU A 29 30.20 30.81 8.23
N PRO A 30 31.06 29.99 8.82
CA PRO A 30 32.28 30.50 9.49
C PRO A 30 33.30 31.13 8.53
N THR A 31 33.40 30.64 7.29
CA THR A 31 34.45 31.06 6.35
C THR A 31 33.95 31.64 5.02
N ALA A 32 32.72 31.36 4.61
CA ALA A 32 32.19 31.74 3.28
C ALA A 32 30.99 32.70 3.37
N ARG A 33 30.98 33.57 4.37
CA ARG A 33 29.88 34.52 4.59
C ARG A 33 29.97 35.73 3.65
N LEU A 34 28.81 36.22 3.19
CA LEU A 34 28.72 37.51 2.52
C LEU A 34 28.93 38.63 3.53
N SER A 35 29.90 39.51 3.25
CA SER A 35 30.24 40.68 4.09
C SER A 35 29.32 41.89 3.85
N PHE A 36 28.46 41.84 2.87
CA PHE A 36 27.55 42.90 2.49
C PHE A 36 26.09 42.37 2.41
N GLU A 37 25.12 43.27 2.60
CA GLU A 37 23.72 42.99 2.36
C GLU A 37 23.41 43.07 0.87
N PRO A 38 22.94 42.00 0.22
CA PRO A 38 22.62 42.03 -1.19
C PRO A 38 21.30 42.83 -1.40
N TRP A 39 21.39 43.87 -2.22
CA TRP A 39 20.29 44.75 -2.60
C TRP A 39 19.41 45.21 -1.40
N PRO A 40 19.93 46.09 -0.52
CA PRO A 40 19.21 46.52 0.67
C PRO A 40 17.77 46.99 0.39
N GLY A 41 16.81 46.51 1.20
CA GLY A 41 15.41 46.91 1.08
C GLY A 41 14.66 46.33 -0.14
N ARG A 42 15.29 45.45 -0.95
CA ARG A 42 14.68 44.84 -2.12
C ARG A 42 14.47 43.33 -1.90
N SER A 43 13.41 42.77 -2.49
CA SER A 43 13.23 41.33 -2.53
C SER A 43 13.86 40.71 -3.80
N PRO A 44 14.15 39.39 -3.82
CA PRO A 44 14.64 38.71 -5.03
C PRO A 44 13.75 38.95 -6.25
N PHE A 45 12.42 38.98 -6.06
CA PHE A 45 11.45 39.29 -7.12
C PHE A 45 11.60 40.71 -7.66
N SER A 46 11.74 41.67 -6.75
CA SER A 46 11.96 43.10 -7.13
C SER A 46 13.25 43.29 -7.90
N VAL A 47 14.34 42.63 -7.50
CA VAL A 47 15.65 42.69 -8.18
C VAL A 47 15.59 42.06 -9.56
N ALA A 48 14.87 40.94 -9.70
CA ALA A 48 14.69 40.26 -10.98
C ALA A 48 13.73 40.96 -11.95
N GLY A 49 13.09 42.08 -11.52
CA GLY A 49 12.03 42.74 -12.31
C GLY A 49 10.80 41.89 -12.51
N ALA A 50 10.59 40.88 -11.66
CA ALA A 50 9.40 40.04 -11.71
C ALA A 50 8.20 40.81 -11.15
N LYS A 51 7.20 41.05 -11.99
CA LYS A 51 5.93 41.58 -11.52
C LYS A 51 5.11 40.42 -10.91
N TYR A 52 4.64 40.60 -9.68
CA TYR A 52 3.65 39.71 -9.11
C TYR A 52 2.33 39.96 -9.85
N VAL A 53 2.05 39.12 -10.82
CA VAL A 53 0.72 39.09 -11.44
C VAL A 53 -0.13 38.22 -10.53
N ALA A 54 -1.01 38.85 -9.75
CA ALA A 54 -2.07 38.13 -9.03
C ALA A 54 -3.02 37.55 -10.09
N GLY A 55 -2.73 36.35 -10.52
CA GLY A 55 -3.52 35.60 -11.48
C GLY A 55 -3.94 34.27 -10.87
N GLU A 56 -5.00 33.74 -11.41
CA GLU A 56 -5.46 32.38 -11.11
C GLU A 56 -4.31 31.36 -11.24
N ASN A 57 -4.35 30.31 -10.48
CA ASN A 57 -3.32 29.25 -10.50
C ASN A 57 -2.97 28.88 -11.93
N ARG A 58 -1.68 28.95 -12.30
CA ARG A 58 -1.19 28.60 -13.65
C ARG A 58 -1.32 27.11 -13.94
N THR A 59 -1.46 26.28 -12.92
CA THR A 59 -1.71 24.84 -13.07
C THR A 59 -3.17 24.65 -13.43
N PRO A 60 -3.47 24.05 -14.60
CA PRO A 60 -4.83 23.76 -15.00
C PRO A 60 -5.50 22.85 -13.96
N ARG A 61 -6.79 23.03 -13.77
CA ARG A 61 -7.59 22.10 -12.95
C ARG A 61 -7.63 20.74 -13.64
N ILE A 62 -7.67 19.67 -12.86
CA ILE A 62 -7.89 18.32 -13.41
C ILE A 62 -9.28 18.32 -14.04
N PRO A 63 -9.42 17.90 -15.31
CA PRO A 63 -10.71 17.84 -15.98
C PRO A 63 -11.72 16.99 -15.21
N GLU A 64 -12.97 17.41 -15.19
CA GLU A 64 -14.04 16.70 -14.48
C GLU A 64 -14.20 15.25 -14.97
N ALA A 65 -14.05 15.02 -16.26
CA ALA A 65 -14.08 13.70 -16.88
C ALA A 65 -13.00 12.73 -16.32
N ILE A 66 -11.95 13.24 -15.71
CA ILE A 66 -10.89 12.45 -15.05
C ILE A 66 -11.14 12.35 -13.55
N ILE A 67 -11.39 13.47 -12.88
CA ILE A 67 -11.43 13.47 -11.41
C ILE A 67 -12.69 12.79 -10.87
N THR A 68 -13.82 12.92 -11.55
CA THR A 68 -15.10 12.33 -11.11
C THR A 68 -15.02 10.79 -11.03
N PRO A 69 -14.64 10.06 -12.07
CA PRO A 69 -14.51 8.61 -11.98
C PRO A 69 -13.38 8.19 -11.02
N LEU A 70 -12.26 8.92 -10.97
CA LEU A 70 -11.16 8.62 -10.06
C LEU A 70 -11.62 8.71 -8.60
N LEU A 71 -12.34 9.78 -8.24
CA LEU A 71 -12.86 9.96 -6.89
C LEU A 71 -13.94 8.93 -6.54
N ALA A 72 -14.85 8.66 -7.49
CA ALA A 72 -15.90 7.65 -7.30
C ALA A 72 -15.31 6.25 -7.02
N TRP A 73 -14.31 5.82 -7.79
CA TRP A 73 -13.60 4.56 -7.56
C TRP A 73 -12.80 4.58 -6.24
N SER A 74 -12.17 5.71 -5.91
CA SER A 74 -11.42 5.84 -4.65
C SER A 74 -12.34 5.70 -3.43
N LEU A 75 -13.50 6.33 -3.46
CA LEU A 75 -14.53 6.18 -2.41
C LEU A 75 -15.05 4.74 -2.34
N ARG A 76 -15.22 4.06 -3.50
CA ARG A 76 -15.63 2.66 -3.54
C ARG A 76 -14.59 1.75 -2.87
N TYR A 77 -13.30 1.96 -3.14
CA TYR A 77 -12.23 1.24 -2.47
C TYR A 77 -12.25 1.42 -0.96
N VAL A 78 -12.39 2.66 -0.49
CA VAL A 78 -12.40 2.96 0.95
C VAL A 78 -13.65 2.39 1.64
N ASN A 79 -14.83 2.53 1.01
CA ASN A 79 -16.09 2.22 1.69
C ASN A 79 -16.50 0.74 1.57
N TYR A 80 -16.15 0.07 0.47
CA TYR A 80 -16.65 -1.29 0.20
C TYR A 80 -15.54 -2.34 0.18
N TYR A 81 -14.38 -2.06 -0.46
CA TYR A 81 -13.34 -3.06 -0.67
C TYR A 81 -12.29 -3.12 0.45
N ALA A 82 -12.13 -2.03 1.20
CA ALA A 82 -11.17 -1.95 2.30
C ALA A 82 -11.36 -3.05 3.34
N GLY A 83 -12.61 -3.41 3.65
CA GLY A 83 -12.94 -4.47 4.61
C GLY A 83 -12.32 -5.80 4.25
N ASP A 84 -12.52 -6.24 3.00
CA ASP A 84 -12.00 -7.51 2.49
C ASP A 84 -10.47 -7.52 2.40
N ILE A 85 -9.88 -6.42 1.92
CA ILE A 85 -8.42 -6.27 1.81
C ILE A 85 -7.77 -6.37 3.20
N LEU A 86 -8.31 -5.66 4.20
CA LEU A 86 -7.79 -5.68 5.56
C LEU A 86 -8.01 -7.03 6.27
N ALA A 87 -9.15 -7.69 6.01
CA ALA A 87 -9.42 -9.04 6.53
C ALA A 87 -8.46 -10.07 5.93
N SER A 88 -8.24 -10.01 4.61
CA SER A 88 -7.28 -10.88 3.92
C SER A 88 -5.84 -10.65 4.39
N ARG A 89 -5.46 -9.40 4.69
CA ARG A 89 -4.17 -9.10 5.31
C ARG A 89 -4.05 -9.77 6.68
N ALA A 90 -5.06 -9.65 7.53
CA ALA A 90 -5.07 -10.29 8.84
C ALA A 90 -5.04 -11.83 8.74
N GLU A 91 -5.66 -12.41 7.71
CA GLU A 91 -5.56 -13.83 7.41
C GLU A 91 -4.12 -14.23 7.03
N LEU A 92 -3.50 -13.49 6.09
CA LEU A 92 -2.11 -13.75 5.67
C LEU A 92 -1.16 -13.70 6.87
N ASP A 93 -1.26 -12.67 7.72
CA ASP A 93 -0.43 -12.52 8.91
C ASP A 93 -0.61 -13.70 9.89
N ARG A 94 -1.84 -14.19 10.07
CA ARG A 94 -2.11 -15.38 10.91
C ARG A 94 -1.51 -16.66 10.32
N LEU A 95 -1.62 -16.83 8.99
CA LEU A 95 -1.05 -17.99 8.30
C LEU A 95 0.48 -17.99 8.37
N GLU A 96 1.12 -16.83 8.15
CA GLU A 96 2.57 -16.67 8.31
C GLU A 96 3.03 -16.95 9.75
N ALA A 97 2.36 -16.39 10.73
CA ALA A 97 2.66 -16.61 12.15
C ALA A 97 2.47 -18.10 12.54
N LYS A 98 1.41 -18.75 12.06
CA LYS A 98 1.18 -20.19 12.27
C LYS A 98 2.30 -21.01 11.66
N ARG A 99 2.64 -20.77 10.38
CA ARG A 99 3.75 -21.47 9.71
C ARG A 99 5.06 -21.30 10.46
N ASN A 100 5.43 -20.08 10.81
CA ASN A 100 6.69 -19.78 11.49
C ASN A 100 6.78 -20.48 12.86
N ARG A 101 5.69 -20.54 13.63
CA ARG A 101 5.63 -21.30 14.90
C ARG A 101 5.83 -22.80 14.68
N LEU A 102 5.17 -23.37 13.68
CA LEU A 102 5.29 -24.81 13.38
C LEU A 102 6.68 -25.17 12.91
N VAL A 103 7.28 -24.37 12.03
CA VAL A 103 8.67 -24.56 11.55
C VAL A 103 9.65 -24.44 12.70
N ALA A 104 9.50 -23.44 13.58
CA ALA A 104 10.35 -23.29 14.76
C ALA A 104 10.24 -24.48 15.73
N ALA A 105 9.04 -25.01 15.96
CA ALA A 105 8.83 -26.18 16.81
C ALA A 105 9.44 -27.47 16.25
N GLU A 106 9.73 -27.52 14.96
CA GLU A 106 10.35 -28.66 14.27
C GLU A 106 11.86 -28.51 14.06
N ALA A 107 12.47 -27.40 14.50
CA ALA A 107 13.89 -27.12 14.25
C ALA A 107 14.85 -28.19 14.81
N GLY A 108 14.46 -28.85 15.92
CA GLY A 108 15.24 -29.92 16.55
C GLY A 108 14.95 -31.33 16.04
N LEU A 109 14.00 -31.52 15.14
CA LEU A 109 13.67 -32.83 14.59
C LEU A 109 14.62 -33.23 13.48
N ASP A 110 14.83 -34.55 13.34
CA ASP A 110 15.52 -35.06 12.17
C ASP A 110 14.71 -34.82 10.89
N HIS A 111 15.34 -35.00 9.74
CA HIS A 111 14.75 -34.72 8.44
C HIS A 111 13.52 -35.60 8.14
N THR A 112 13.54 -36.86 8.55
CA THR A 112 12.51 -37.86 8.28
C THR A 112 11.22 -37.51 9.08
N ASP A 113 11.38 -37.24 10.36
CA ASP A 113 10.29 -36.87 11.25
C ASP A 113 9.64 -35.56 10.84
N ARG A 114 10.47 -34.56 10.52
CA ARG A 114 9.98 -33.27 10.02
C ARG A 114 9.16 -33.45 8.75
N ARG A 115 9.66 -34.22 7.81
CA ARG A 115 8.99 -34.48 6.54
C ARG A 115 7.66 -35.25 6.75
N SER A 116 7.64 -36.22 7.64
CA SER A 116 6.44 -36.97 7.98
C SER A 116 5.35 -36.05 8.54
N ARG A 117 5.69 -35.18 9.49
CA ARG A 117 4.74 -34.20 10.07
C ARG A 117 4.23 -33.20 9.04
N GLN A 118 5.09 -32.68 8.19
CA GLN A 118 4.69 -31.74 7.14
C GLN A 118 3.76 -32.41 6.12
N ARG A 119 4.03 -33.66 5.73
CA ARG A 119 3.16 -34.44 4.86
C ARG A 119 1.79 -34.68 5.51
N GLN A 120 1.74 -34.99 6.79
CA GLN A 120 0.48 -35.16 7.52
C GLN A 120 -0.34 -33.86 7.52
N ARG A 121 0.30 -32.70 7.74
CA ARG A 121 -0.39 -31.40 7.67
C ARG A 121 -0.89 -31.07 6.27
N LEU A 122 -0.12 -31.40 5.23
CA LEU A 122 -0.57 -31.25 3.84
C LEU A 122 -1.82 -32.08 3.56
N ASN A 123 -1.83 -33.36 3.98
CA ASN A 123 -3.01 -34.22 3.87
C ASN A 123 -4.22 -33.64 4.63
N THR A 124 -3.99 -33.08 5.82
CA THR A 124 -5.06 -32.42 6.61
C THR A 124 -5.63 -31.20 5.88
N TYR A 125 -4.79 -30.40 5.24
CA TYR A 125 -5.20 -29.27 4.44
C TYR A 125 -6.01 -29.69 3.21
N ILE A 126 -5.54 -30.68 2.44
CA ILE A 126 -6.27 -31.24 1.29
C ILE A 126 -7.62 -31.82 1.72
N ALA A 127 -7.67 -32.53 2.84
CA ALA A 127 -8.92 -33.05 3.39
C ALA A 127 -9.90 -31.91 3.80
N ALA A 128 -9.37 -30.76 4.26
CA ALA A 128 -10.20 -29.60 4.56
C ALA A 128 -10.79 -28.99 3.28
N LEU A 129 -10.00 -28.82 2.22
CA LEU A 129 -10.48 -28.36 0.90
C LEU A 129 -11.59 -29.28 0.37
N ARG A 130 -11.40 -30.60 0.46
CA ARG A 130 -12.41 -31.61 0.05
C ARG A 130 -13.74 -31.41 0.79
N ARG A 131 -13.70 -31.23 2.11
CA ARG A 131 -14.91 -31.02 2.93
C ARG A 131 -15.62 -29.72 2.59
N GLN A 132 -14.89 -28.72 2.14
CA GLN A 132 -15.41 -27.40 1.76
C GLN A 132 -15.86 -27.32 0.30
N GLY A 133 -15.65 -28.38 -0.51
CA GLY A 133 -15.93 -28.38 -1.94
C GLY A 133 -15.03 -27.39 -2.72
N ARG A 134 -13.80 -27.16 -2.23
CA ARG A 134 -12.85 -26.21 -2.82
C ARG A 134 -11.76 -26.92 -3.60
N GLY A 135 -11.24 -26.24 -4.61
CA GLY A 135 -10.10 -26.69 -5.43
C GLY A 135 -8.74 -26.35 -4.84
N ILE A 136 -7.71 -26.90 -5.43
CA ILE A 136 -6.31 -26.55 -5.11
C ILE A 136 -6.02 -25.13 -5.59
N PRO A 137 -5.46 -24.25 -4.74
CA PRO A 137 -5.23 -22.87 -5.10
C PRO A 137 -4.22 -22.71 -6.24
N ILE A 138 -4.58 -21.88 -7.21
CA ILE A 138 -3.70 -21.42 -8.29
C ILE A 138 -3.51 -19.91 -8.21
N TRP A 139 -2.42 -19.41 -8.81
CA TRP A 139 -2.16 -17.97 -8.85
C TRP A 139 -3.22 -17.23 -9.67
N THR A 140 -3.62 -16.05 -9.19
CA THR A 140 -4.60 -15.18 -9.86
C THR A 140 -4.03 -14.55 -11.14
N THR A 141 -2.72 -14.29 -11.18
CA THR A 141 -2.08 -13.63 -12.32
C THR A 141 -1.10 -14.54 -13.03
N ALA A 142 -1.07 -14.45 -14.36
CA ALA A 142 -0.17 -15.21 -15.22
C ALA A 142 1.34 -15.01 -14.94
N HIS A 143 1.73 -13.94 -14.24
CA HIS A 143 3.13 -13.59 -13.96
C HIS A 143 3.88 -14.59 -13.09
N ASN A 144 3.19 -15.43 -12.33
CA ASN A 144 3.79 -16.43 -11.45
C ASN A 144 3.41 -17.87 -11.76
N GLY A 145 2.58 -18.06 -12.74
CA GLY A 145 2.04 -19.33 -13.08
C GLY A 145 1.77 -19.40 -14.57
N THR A 146 2.82 -19.49 -15.35
CA THR A 146 2.61 -19.98 -16.69
C THR A 146 2.08 -21.40 -16.57
N THR A 147 0.89 -21.63 -17.10
CA THR A 147 0.45 -22.98 -17.45
C THR A 147 1.61 -23.64 -18.19
N ARG A 148 2.19 -24.67 -17.60
CA ARG A 148 3.29 -25.41 -18.24
C ARG A 148 2.68 -26.53 -19.05
N THR A 149 2.96 -26.52 -20.35
CA THR A 149 2.65 -27.65 -21.20
C THR A 149 3.91 -28.49 -21.33
N ASP A 150 3.85 -29.73 -20.90
CA ASP A 150 4.93 -30.69 -21.11
C ASP A 150 5.07 -30.94 -22.63
N PRO A 151 6.25 -30.65 -23.22
CA PRO A 151 6.44 -30.79 -24.65
C PRO A 151 6.33 -32.22 -25.17
N GLN A 152 6.52 -33.21 -24.31
CA GLN A 152 6.49 -34.65 -24.70
C GLN A 152 5.10 -35.25 -24.54
N SER A 153 4.39 -34.92 -23.48
CA SER A 153 3.07 -35.51 -23.18
C SER A 153 1.88 -34.61 -23.56
N GLY A 154 2.11 -33.33 -23.89
CA GLY A 154 1.05 -32.34 -24.07
C GLY A 154 0.28 -32.01 -22.80
N LYS A 155 0.70 -32.53 -21.65
CA LYS A 155 0.01 -32.34 -20.36
C LYS A 155 0.12 -30.89 -19.92
N VAL A 156 -1.01 -30.28 -19.68
CA VAL A 156 -1.12 -28.92 -19.17
C VAL A 156 -1.10 -28.96 -17.63
N THR A 157 -0.11 -28.33 -17.01
CA THR A 157 -0.02 -28.20 -15.56
C THR A 157 -0.49 -26.80 -15.16
N PRO A 158 -1.54 -26.64 -14.33
CA PRO A 158 -2.01 -25.34 -13.87
C PRO A 158 -0.94 -24.65 -13.00
N PRO A 159 -0.99 -23.31 -12.88
CA PRO A 159 -0.04 -22.52 -12.10
C PRO A 159 -0.32 -22.64 -10.60
N ILE A 160 0.03 -23.75 -9.99
CA ILE A 160 -0.24 -24.05 -8.58
C ILE A 160 0.40 -22.98 -7.67
N ASN A 161 -0.38 -22.49 -6.71
CA ASN A 161 0.10 -21.57 -5.69
C ASN A 161 0.68 -22.34 -4.49
N TYR A 162 1.88 -22.89 -4.67
CA TYR A 162 2.59 -23.59 -3.61
C TYR A 162 2.80 -22.71 -2.36
N HIS A 163 3.05 -21.42 -2.54
CA HIS A 163 3.22 -20.50 -1.41
C HIS A 163 2.02 -20.51 -0.47
N LEU A 164 0.80 -20.41 -1.00
CA LEU A 164 -0.41 -20.42 -0.20
C LEU A 164 -0.68 -21.80 0.43
N ILE A 165 -0.43 -22.88 -0.31
CA ILE A 165 -0.51 -24.25 0.21
C ILE A 165 0.42 -24.43 1.42
N HIS A 166 1.65 -23.92 1.34
CA HIS A 166 2.61 -24.01 2.44
C HIS A 166 2.20 -23.19 3.65
N LEU A 167 1.64 -22.02 3.44
CA LEU A 167 1.12 -21.20 4.52
C LEU A 167 -0.01 -21.93 5.26
N HIS A 168 -1.00 -22.47 4.55
CA HIS A 168 -2.11 -23.20 5.14
C HIS A 168 -1.67 -24.47 5.87
N ALA A 169 -0.82 -25.28 5.23
CA ALA A 169 -0.30 -26.51 5.77
C ALA A 169 0.83 -26.31 6.82
N GLY A 170 1.38 -25.11 6.93
CA GLY A 170 2.49 -24.82 7.86
C GLY A 170 3.78 -25.53 7.46
N ILE A 171 4.11 -25.53 6.18
CA ILE A 171 5.29 -26.18 5.60
C ILE A 171 6.40 -25.17 5.39
N ASP A 172 7.65 -25.58 5.65
CA ASP A 172 8.83 -24.78 5.34
C ASP A 172 9.12 -24.79 3.83
N ALA A 173 9.16 -23.61 3.22
CA ALA A 173 9.42 -23.44 1.80
C ALA A 173 10.80 -23.95 1.34
N GLN A 174 11.76 -24.09 2.25
CA GLN A 174 13.10 -24.59 1.93
C GLN A 174 13.16 -26.12 1.78
N VAL A 175 12.20 -26.85 2.35
CA VAL A 175 12.16 -28.34 2.33
C VAL A 175 11.42 -28.90 1.09
N GLU A 176 10.96 -28.06 0.26
CA GLU A 176 9.79 -28.18 -0.56
C GLU A 176 9.89 -28.97 -1.88
N PRO A 177 10.86 -28.74 -2.77
CA PRO A 177 10.75 -29.29 -4.12
C PRO A 177 10.65 -30.81 -4.14
N ALA A 178 11.28 -31.47 -3.19
CA ALA A 178 11.32 -32.91 -3.09
C ALA A 178 10.01 -33.53 -2.56
N MET A 179 9.24 -32.77 -1.77
CA MET A 179 8.02 -33.28 -1.13
C MET A 179 6.81 -33.28 -2.06
N HIS A 180 6.75 -32.30 -2.97
CA HIS A 180 5.64 -32.15 -3.91
C HIS A 180 5.79 -32.99 -5.16
N LEU A 181 7.04 -33.22 -5.60
CA LEU A 181 7.35 -33.90 -6.84
C LEU A 181 7.52 -35.41 -6.71
N GLY A 182 7.41 -35.98 -5.50
CA GLY A 182 7.62 -37.40 -5.28
C GLY A 182 9.03 -37.87 -5.58
N LEU A 183 9.96 -36.98 -5.88
CA LEU A 183 11.28 -37.28 -6.47
C LEU A 183 12.22 -38.09 -5.57
N THR A 184 11.95 -38.19 -4.27
CA THR A 184 12.89 -38.83 -3.33
C THR A 184 12.39 -40.09 -2.66
N THR A 185 11.12 -40.50 -2.83
CA THR A 185 10.59 -41.66 -2.09
C THR A 185 9.63 -42.58 -2.86
N GLY A 186 9.37 -42.34 -4.16
CA GLY A 186 8.33 -43.06 -4.89
C GLY A 186 6.91 -42.81 -4.36
N ALA A 187 6.78 -41.87 -3.42
CA ALA A 187 5.47 -41.47 -2.89
C ALA A 187 4.71 -40.65 -3.93
N PRO A 188 3.39 -40.85 -4.10
CA PRO A 188 2.60 -40.11 -5.08
C PRO A 188 2.67 -38.62 -4.79
N ASP A 189 2.70 -37.80 -5.86
CA ASP A 189 2.53 -36.35 -5.74
C ASP A 189 1.14 -36.04 -5.22
N LEU A 190 1.05 -35.68 -3.93
CA LEU A 190 -0.22 -35.43 -3.26
C LEU A 190 -0.98 -34.26 -3.87
N ILE A 191 -0.27 -33.25 -4.38
CA ILE A 191 -0.89 -32.07 -4.98
C ILE A 191 -1.43 -32.40 -6.37
N ALA A 192 -0.68 -33.14 -7.19
CA ALA A 192 -1.17 -33.59 -8.49
C ALA A 192 -2.42 -34.48 -8.36
N ALA A 193 -2.41 -35.40 -7.40
CA ALA A 193 -3.59 -36.25 -7.09
C ALA A 193 -4.78 -35.40 -6.63
N ALA A 194 -4.54 -34.43 -5.75
CA ALA A 194 -5.59 -33.54 -5.25
C ALA A 194 -6.14 -32.63 -6.36
N VAL A 195 -5.31 -32.13 -7.29
CA VAL A 195 -5.77 -31.38 -8.47
C VAL A 195 -6.65 -32.23 -9.36
N ALA A 196 -6.29 -33.48 -9.58
CA ALA A 196 -7.09 -34.39 -10.42
C ALA A 196 -8.47 -34.69 -9.77
N GLU A 197 -8.55 -34.73 -8.45
CA GLU A 197 -9.77 -35.02 -7.69
C GLU A 197 -10.65 -33.76 -7.49
N LEU A 198 -10.04 -32.66 -7.00
CA LEU A 198 -10.77 -31.49 -6.53
C LEU A 198 -10.83 -30.34 -7.56
N GLY A 199 -10.02 -30.43 -8.64
CA GLY A 199 -9.82 -29.32 -9.55
C GLY A 199 -8.98 -28.21 -8.93
N THR A 200 -9.07 -27.02 -9.51
CA THR A 200 -8.31 -25.84 -9.10
C THR A 200 -9.22 -24.66 -8.74
N GLU A 201 -8.75 -23.77 -7.86
CA GLU A 201 -9.42 -22.55 -7.43
C GLU A 201 -8.49 -21.34 -7.60
N ILE A 202 -8.98 -20.25 -8.20
CA ILE A 202 -8.20 -19.02 -8.37
C ILE A 202 -8.08 -18.30 -7.01
N GLY A 203 -6.85 -17.93 -6.64
CA GLY A 203 -6.53 -17.29 -5.37
C GLY A 203 -6.41 -18.30 -4.24
N GLY A 204 -7.45 -18.47 -3.43
CA GLY A 204 -7.55 -19.55 -2.46
C GLY A 204 -7.40 -19.15 -0.99
N MET A 205 -7.30 -17.86 -0.65
CA MET A 205 -7.44 -17.42 0.75
C MET A 205 -8.89 -17.65 1.24
N ASP A 206 -9.06 -17.83 2.55
CA ASP A 206 -10.37 -18.16 3.14
C ASP A 206 -11.29 -16.95 3.27
N THR A 207 -10.75 -15.74 3.35
CA THR A 207 -11.51 -14.50 3.45
C THR A 207 -12.57 -14.43 2.35
N ALA A 208 -13.83 -14.29 2.78
CA ALA A 208 -14.96 -14.09 1.88
C ALA A 208 -14.83 -12.74 1.17
N ILE A 209 -15.23 -12.70 -0.11
CA ILE A 209 -15.25 -11.48 -0.89
C ILE A 209 -16.66 -10.91 -0.88
N SER A 210 -16.78 -9.65 -0.47
CA SER A 210 -18.06 -8.93 -0.41
C SER A 210 -18.66 -8.74 -1.80
N ALA A 211 -19.98 -8.58 -1.85
CA ALA A 211 -20.66 -8.24 -3.09
C ALA A 211 -20.37 -6.77 -3.47
N ASP A 212 -20.12 -6.54 -4.75
CA ASP A 212 -20.08 -5.20 -5.32
C ASP A 212 -21.48 -4.58 -5.26
N PRO A 213 -21.62 -3.32 -4.79
CA PRO A 213 -22.91 -2.70 -4.57
C PRO A 213 -23.76 -2.50 -5.85
N ASP A 214 -23.12 -2.45 -7.02
CA ASP A 214 -23.84 -2.23 -8.28
C ASP A 214 -24.26 -3.54 -8.94
N THR A 215 -23.45 -4.59 -8.79
CA THR A 215 -23.67 -5.86 -9.48
C THR A 215 -24.26 -6.95 -8.60
N GLY A 216 -24.13 -6.83 -7.28
CA GLY A 216 -24.51 -7.87 -6.31
C GLY A 216 -23.62 -9.11 -6.36
N LEU A 217 -22.60 -9.14 -7.21
CA LEU A 217 -21.63 -10.23 -7.33
C LEU A 217 -20.36 -9.92 -6.55
N PRO A 218 -19.57 -10.92 -6.13
CA PRO A 218 -18.28 -10.68 -5.53
C PRO A 218 -17.44 -9.76 -6.43
N TRP A 219 -16.90 -8.66 -5.87
CA TRP A 219 -16.16 -7.65 -6.64
C TRP A 219 -14.86 -8.21 -7.24
N ARG A 220 -14.42 -9.36 -6.78
CA ARG A 220 -13.27 -10.08 -7.31
C ARG A 220 -13.30 -11.57 -6.91
N THR A 221 -12.37 -12.35 -7.45
CA THR A 221 -12.05 -13.70 -6.96
C THR A 221 -11.32 -13.63 -5.61
N ARG A 222 -11.18 -14.76 -4.91
CA ARG A 222 -10.41 -14.86 -3.66
C ARG A 222 -8.99 -14.34 -3.85
N PHE A 223 -8.43 -13.82 -2.76
CA PHE A 223 -7.05 -13.31 -2.77
C PHE A 223 -6.01 -14.43 -2.82
N ASP A 224 -4.88 -14.12 -3.38
CA ASP A 224 -3.57 -14.68 -3.06
C ASP A 224 -2.65 -13.56 -2.53
N ALA A 225 -1.50 -13.93 -1.98
CA ALA A 225 -0.60 -12.97 -1.34
C ALA A 225 -0.11 -11.84 -2.27
N LYS A 226 0.03 -12.10 -3.58
CA LYS A 226 0.52 -11.09 -4.53
C LYS A 226 -0.56 -10.12 -4.96
N VAL A 227 -1.75 -10.65 -5.24
CA VAL A 227 -2.89 -9.81 -5.57
C VAL A 227 -3.29 -8.98 -4.34
N LEU A 228 -3.21 -9.55 -3.15
CA LEU A 228 -3.44 -8.81 -1.92
C LEU A 228 -2.46 -7.64 -1.78
N ALA A 229 -1.17 -7.85 -2.01
CA ALA A 229 -0.17 -6.78 -1.95
C ALA A 229 -0.46 -5.65 -2.97
N LEU A 230 -0.92 -6.00 -4.18
CA LEU A 230 -1.33 -5.01 -5.17
C LEU A 230 -2.56 -4.22 -4.71
N GLU A 231 -3.57 -4.91 -4.20
CA GLU A 231 -4.80 -4.26 -3.72
C GLU A 231 -4.57 -3.37 -2.50
N GLU A 232 -3.59 -3.67 -1.66
CA GLU A 232 -3.19 -2.77 -0.59
C GLU A 232 -2.60 -1.46 -1.12
N VAL A 233 -1.77 -1.54 -2.18
CA VAL A 233 -1.25 -0.34 -2.85
C VAL A 233 -2.39 0.47 -3.49
N MET A 234 -3.36 -0.21 -4.13
CA MET A 234 -4.53 0.46 -4.70
C MET A 234 -5.38 1.12 -3.62
N LEU A 235 -5.62 0.44 -2.50
CA LEU A 235 -6.36 0.98 -1.36
C LEU A 235 -5.65 2.19 -0.73
N GLN A 236 -4.33 2.12 -0.57
CA GLN A 236 -3.53 3.25 -0.09
C GLN A 236 -3.63 4.46 -1.04
N SER A 237 -3.53 4.20 -2.35
CA SER A 237 -3.66 5.24 -3.38
C SER A 237 -5.06 5.85 -3.38
N ALA A 238 -6.10 5.03 -3.27
CA ALA A 238 -7.48 5.49 -3.20
C ALA A 238 -7.72 6.36 -1.95
N ALA A 239 -7.27 5.93 -0.78
CA ALA A 239 -7.37 6.71 0.45
C ALA A 239 -6.60 8.04 0.35
N TYR A 240 -5.41 8.04 -0.30
CA TYR A 240 -4.68 9.27 -0.59
C TYR A 240 -5.47 10.22 -1.50
N VAL A 241 -6.08 9.73 -2.58
CA VAL A 241 -6.91 10.55 -3.48
C VAL A 241 -8.09 11.18 -2.73
N VAL A 242 -8.78 10.41 -1.88
CA VAL A 242 -9.87 10.91 -1.04
C VAL A 242 -9.38 12.02 -0.12
N CYS A 243 -8.26 11.82 0.58
CA CYS A 243 -7.67 12.85 1.44
C CYS A 243 -7.25 14.09 0.63
N ALA A 244 -6.56 13.91 -0.49
CA ALA A 244 -6.02 15.01 -1.29
C ALA A 244 -7.13 15.88 -1.89
N TYR A 245 -8.20 15.27 -2.36
CA TYR A 245 -9.26 15.99 -3.05
C TYR A 245 -10.32 16.58 -2.11
N LEU A 246 -10.65 15.89 -1.02
CA LEU A 246 -11.76 16.27 -0.16
C LEU A 246 -11.36 17.00 1.13
N SER A 247 -10.08 17.02 1.53
CA SER A 247 -9.66 17.75 2.74
C SER A 247 -9.25 19.21 2.46
N GLY A 248 -8.92 19.56 1.22
CA GLY A 248 -8.34 20.86 0.87
C GLY A 248 -6.88 21.04 1.34
N MET A 249 -6.27 20.01 1.92
CA MET A 249 -4.86 20.00 2.35
C MET A 249 -3.93 19.93 1.14
N ARG A 250 -2.72 20.46 1.28
CA ARG A 250 -1.66 20.31 0.28
C ARG A 250 -1.00 18.95 0.41
N ASP A 251 -0.40 18.47 -0.67
CA ASP A 251 0.32 17.19 -0.71
C ASP A 251 1.32 17.04 0.46
N SER A 252 2.16 18.05 0.70
CA SER A 252 3.12 18.03 1.81
C SER A 252 2.47 17.95 3.20
N GLU A 253 1.26 18.50 3.36
CA GLU A 253 0.48 18.48 4.59
C GLU A 253 -0.14 17.08 4.80
N ILE A 254 -0.62 16.45 3.72
CA ILE A 254 -1.14 15.07 3.75
C ILE A 254 -0.01 14.09 4.07
N GLN A 255 1.15 14.21 3.44
CA GLN A 255 2.30 13.36 3.69
C GLN A 255 2.88 13.51 5.11
N ALA A 256 2.66 14.67 5.74
CA ALA A 256 3.07 14.92 7.12
C ALA A 256 2.10 14.37 8.18
N MET A 257 0.93 13.84 7.78
CA MET A 257 0.00 13.22 8.71
C MET A 257 0.66 12.04 9.45
N LYS A 258 0.46 12.01 10.75
CA LYS A 258 0.94 10.92 11.62
C LYS A 258 -0.23 10.05 12.05
N ARG A 259 0.05 8.85 12.50
CA ARG A 259 -0.94 8.01 13.15
C ARG A 259 -1.57 8.74 14.35
N GLY A 260 -2.89 8.65 14.49
CA GLY A 260 -3.64 9.39 15.52
C GLY A 260 -3.88 10.86 15.15
N CYS A 261 -3.67 11.26 13.90
CA CYS A 261 -3.91 12.64 13.44
C CYS A 261 -5.41 13.01 13.37
N LEU A 262 -6.30 12.03 13.34
CA LEU A 262 -7.74 12.25 13.26
C LEU A 262 -8.34 12.37 14.66
N SER A 263 -9.10 13.43 14.89
CA SER A 263 -9.96 13.58 16.06
C SER A 263 -11.42 13.82 15.65
N ILE A 264 -12.36 13.26 16.41
CA ILE A 264 -13.78 13.39 16.17
C ILE A 264 -14.40 13.98 17.44
N THR A 265 -15.01 15.16 17.32
CA THR A 265 -15.68 15.85 18.43
C THR A 265 -17.16 16.02 18.11
N ARG A 266 -18.00 15.83 19.12
CA ARG A 266 -19.44 16.18 19.06
C ARG A 266 -19.67 17.54 19.69
N SER A 267 -20.62 18.30 19.17
CA SER A 267 -21.14 19.49 19.86
C SER A 267 -21.83 19.07 21.17
N GLU A 268 -22.02 20.00 22.09
CA GLU A 268 -22.66 19.74 23.42
C GLU A 268 -24.05 19.14 23.27
N ASP A 269 -24.81 19.59 22.28
CA ASP A 269 -26.13 19.05 21.92
C ASP A 269 -26.10 17.72 21.16
N GLY A 270 -24.90 17.22 20.81
CA GLY A 270 -24.70 15.99 20.06
C GLY A 270 -25.08 16.05 18.58
N ALA A 271 -25.57 17.20 18.09
CA ALA A 271 -26.13 17.35 16.74
C ALA A 271 -25.05 17.47 15.67
N ILE A 272 -23.88 18.03 16.01
CA ILE A 272 -22.80 18.28 15.04
C ILE A 272 -21.61 17.36 15.36
N LEU A 273 -21.21 16.55 14.37
CA LEU A 273 -20.00 15.76 14.40
C LEU A 273 -18.92 16.48 13.60
N ARG A 274 -17.82 16.83 14.24
CA ARG A 274 -16.68 17.49 13.59
C ARG A 274 -15.49 16.55 13.50
N HIS A 275 -15.02 16.32 12.29
CA HIS A 275 -13.79 15.60 12.01
C HIS A 275 -12.65 16.60 11.83
N ARG A 276 -11.53 16.42 12.54
CA ARG A 276 -10.36 17.29 12.48
C ARG A 276 -9.12 16.47 12.23
N ILE A 277 -8.26 16.98 11.35
CA ILE A 277 -6.95 16.39 11.04
C ILE A 277 -5.88 17.31 11.58
N LYS A 278 -4.95 16.76 12.35
CA LYS A 278 -3.77 17.44 12.86
C LYS A 278 -2.55 17.08 12.01
N SER A 279 -1.92 18.07 11.40
CA SER A 279 -0.73 17.86 10.55
C SER A 279 0.15 19.11 10.52
N THR A 280 1.22 19.10 9.70
CA THR A 280 2.17 20.20 9.61
C THR A 280 1.95 21.03 8.36
N ALA A 281 1.69 22.33 8.52
CA ALA A 281 1.63 23.31 7.44
C ALA A 281 3.02 23.89 7.16
N TYR A 282 3.48 23.81 5.90
CA TYR A 282 4.82 24.28 5.51
C TYR A 282 4.80 25.61 4.78
N LYS A 283 3.78 25.88 3.98
CA LYS A 283 3.74 27.06 3.12
C LYS A 283 3.63 28.36 3.92
N GLY A 284 4.61 29.24 3.76
CA GLY A 284 4.63 30.54 4.44
C GLY A 284 5.10 30.48 5.90
N LYS A 285 5.57 29.31 6.38
CA LYS A 285 6.08 29.11 7.73
C LYS A 285 7.60 29.07 7.74
N ARG A 286 8.24 29.66 8.79
CA ARG A 286 9.69 29.61 9.02
C ARG A 286 10.02 28.35 9.85
N GLY A 287 11.23 27.82 9.70
CA GLY A 287 11.78 26.84 10.62
C GLY A 287 11.20 25.41 10.55
N GLY A 288 10.69 24.97 9.39
CA GLY A 288 10.30 23.55 9.22
C GLY A 288 8.83 23.24 9.35
N GLY A 289 7.97 24.26 9.34
CA GLY A 289 6.50 24.09 9.38
C GLY A 289 5.89 24.37 10.76
N GLU A 290 4.58 24.40 10.81
CA GLU A 290 3.80 24.66 12.02
C GLU A 290 2.64 23.66 12.10
N GLU A 291 2.44 23.10 13.29
CA GLU A 291 1.32 22.20 13.56
C GLU A 291 0.00 22.95 13.41
N THR A 292 -0.92 22.41 12.62
CA THR A 292 -2.18 23.05 12.24
C THR A 292 -3.29 22.00 12.19
N GLU A 293 -4.51 22.42 12.39
CA GLU A 293 -5.70 21.58 12.29
C GLU A 293 -6.53 21.95 11.05
N TRP A 294 -7.04 20.92 10.36
CA TRP A 294 -8.01 21.05 9.28
C TRP A 294 -9.33 20.41 9.68
N VAL A 295 -10.43 21.12 9.49
CA VAL A 295 -11.77 20.53 9.58
C VAL A 295 -12.04 19.76 8.30
N THR A 296 -12.53 18.54 8.43
CA THR A 296 -12.79 17.68 7.28
C THR A 296 -14.15 16.98 7.38
N ILE A 297 -14.44 16.12 6.41
CA ILE A 297 -15.72 15.41 6.27
C ILE A 297 -15.55 13.90 6.54
N ALA A 298 -16.65 13.21 6.79
CA ALA A 298 -16.65 11.79 7.12
C ALA A 298 -15.87 10.89 6.13
N PRO A 299 -16.01 11.04 4.78
CA PRO A 299 -15.22 10.22 3.84
C PRO A 299 -13.70 10.33 4.03
N VAL A 300 -13.19 11.51 4.38
CA VAL A 300 -11.77 11.69 4.66
C VAL A 300 -11.39 11.02 5.98
N ALA A 301 -12.23 11.10 7.00
CA ALA A 301 -12.01 10.41 8.26
C ALA A 301 -11.97 8.88 8.08
N GLU A 302 -12.85 8.31 7.25
CA GLU A 302 -12.86 6.90 6.89
C GLU A 302 -11.59 6.50 6.14
N ALA A 303 -11.13 7.31 5.18
CA ALA A 303 -9.89 7.08 4.45
C ALA A 303 -8.67 7.07 5.39
N ILE A 304 -8.60 8.00 6.35
CA ILE A 304 -7.53 8.02 7.37
C ILE A 304 -7.59 6.76 8.25
N ALA A 305 -8.78 6.36 8.71
CA ALA A 305 -8.93 5.15 9.51
C ALA A 305 -8.46 3.89 8.76
N VAL A 306 -8.73 3.80 7.46
CA VAL A 306 -8.21 2.72 6.59
C VAL A 306 -6.68 2.77 6.51
N LEU A 307 -6.07 3.95 6.29
CA LEU A 307 -4.62 4.12 6.25
C LEU A 307 -3.95 3.73 7.57
N GLU A 308 -4.56 4.08 8.71
CA GLU A 308 -4.07 3.69 10.03
C GLU A 308 -4.07 2.17 10.22
N ARG A 309 -5.13 1.49 9.77
CA ARG A 309 -5.20 0.02 9.81
C ARG A 309 -4.17 -0.63 8.90
N LEU A 310 -3.98 -0.13 7.68
CA LEU A 310 -2.94 -0.61 6.75
C LEU A 310 -1.53 -0.42 7.32
N SER A 311 -1.26 0.72 7.95
CA SER A 311 0.05 1.04 8.50
C SER A 311 0.34 0.37 9.86
N ALA A 312 -0.64 -0.29 10.49
CA ALA A 312 -0.47 -0.92 11.81
C ALA A 312 0.67 -1.95 11.84
N ARG A 313 0.89 -2.66 10.73
CA ARG A 313 1.95 -3.66 10.60
C ARG A 313 3.35 -3.03 10.45
N ALA A 314 3.47 -1.90 9.77
CA ALA A 314 4.75 -1.23 9.57
C ALA A 314 5.42 -0.78 10.87
N GLY A 315 4.65 -0.58 11.95
CA GLY A 315 5.14 -0.23 13.28
C GLY A 315 5.64 -1.42 14.12
N GLN A 316 5.31 -2.66 13.74
CA GLN A 316 5.76 -3.87 14.45
C GLN A 316 7.10 -4.42 13.91
N ALA A 317 7.60 -3.89 12.80
CA ALA A 317 8.86 -4.31 12.17
C ALA A 317 10.03 -3.37 12.51
N ARG A 318 9.91 -2.55 13.57
CA ARG A 318 11.01 -1.70 14.09
C ARG A 318 11.38 -2.09 15.50
#